data_21d8495a6613904570392a6f45560fab
#
_entry.id   21d8495a6613904570392a6f45560fab
#
_cell.length_a   1.000
_cell.length_b   1.000
_cell.length_c   1.000
_cell.angle_alpha   90.00
_cell.angle_beta   90.00
_cell.angle_gamma   90.00
#
_symmetry.space_group_name_H-M   'P 1'
#
loop_
_entity.id
_entity.type
_entity.pdbx_description
1 polymer ?
#
loop_
_entity_poly.entity_id
_entity_poly.type
_entity_poly.pdbx_seq_one_letter_code
_entity_poly.pdbx_strand_id
1 'polypeptide(L)'
;MHIAGNPQTLTAQQRELIELAATLGREKFAPRAAQHDRDATFPFDNYQDLREAGLLKICVAKELGGLGADFTTYVLVAAEIGRHCGATALSWNMHVSACLWSGVIADAVDMTPAQRADHESNRRLHHANIAQRGMVYSQPFSEGGAAAAGKAPWGTLARPVDGGYVLCGKKIFASLAGAADFYGVLCTLDVPGATQRDALYLAVPANANGVSVVGDWDPMGMRATVSRTLLLHEVLVPHSARLMPEGLYWQAAARFPHMHATLSSTYMGLAQAAYDFTAAYLRAEVPGMPAPKRRMYPTKQMAVAEMRVKLEQTRALFLQSARDAVVDPDKDTRMRLYAAHYTIMENANALASLAIRTCGGQSMLKSLPLERLYRDSRCGSLMLPWTAELCIDRLGRECLYEDGESDEVIDA
;
A
#
# COMPACT_ATOMS: atom_id res chain seq x y z
N MET A 1 4.35 21.76 6.08
CA MET A 1 4.57 20.98 7.32
C MET A 1 4.97 19.58 6.92
N HIS A 2 6.03 19.01 7.48
CA HIS A 2 6.50 17.68 7.10
C HIS A 2 5.66 16.59 7.76
N ILE A 3 5.25 15.58 7.00
CA ILE A 3 4.57 14.37 7.52
C ILE A 3 5.46 13.68 8.54
N ALA A 4 6.76 13.64 8.29
CA ALA A 4 7.78 13.02 9.15
C ALA A 4 8.00 13.70 10.52
N GLY A 5 7.23 14.72 10.87
CA GLY A 5 7.40 15.43 12.14
C GLY A 5 8.60 16.39 12.15
N ASN A 6 9.45 16.30 13.17
CA ASN A 6 10.64 17.15 13.26
C ASN A 6 11.74 16.67 12.30
N PRO A 7 12.17 17.45 11.30
CA PRO A 7 13.22 17.04 10.36
C PRO A 7 14.57 16.73 11.02
N GLN A 8 14.82 17.24 12.23
CA GLN A 8 16.06 17.00 12.97
C GLN A 8 16.19 15.56 13.48
N THR A 9 15.06 14.81 13.60
CA THR A 9 15.07 13.41 14.03
C THR A 9 15.29 12.43 12.87
N LEU A 10 15.30 12.90 11.62
CA LEU A 10 15.50 12.08 10.43
C LEU A 10 16.97 11.87 10.12
N THR A 11 17.31 10.71 9.57
CA THR A 11 18.62 10.46 8.96
C THR A 11 18.83 11.32 7.71
N ALA A 12 20.07 11.44 7.24
CA ALA A 12 20.37 12.15 5.99
C ALA A 12 19.64 11.53 4.79
N GLN A 13 19.66 10.21 4.67
CA GLN A 13 18.95 9.47 3.62
C GLN A 13 17.44 9.70 3.67
N GLN A 14 16.83 9.67 4.86
CA GLN A 14 15.40 9.93 5.01
C GLN A 14 15.04 11.32 4.53
N ARG A 15 15.78 12.36 4.94
CA ARG A 15 15.53 13.73 4.48
C ARG A 15 15.63 13.87 2.96
N GLU A 16 16.67 13.30 2.37
CA GLU A 16 16.91 13.34 0.93
C GLU A 16 15.78 12.68 0.14
N LEU A 17 15.38 11.46 0.52
CA LEU A 17 14.34 10.71 -0.19
C LEU A 17 12.94 11.31 0.01
N ILE A 18 12.64 11.85 1.18
CA ILE A 18 11.37 12.54 1.44
C ILE A 18 11.29 13.84 0.62
N GLU A 19 12.38 14.64 0.57
CA GLU A 19 12.38 15.88 -0.22
C GLU A 19 12.33 15.61 -1.72
N LEU A 20 13.00 14.55 -2.19
CA LEU A 20 12.87 14.07 -3.57
C LEU A 20 11.41 13.72 -3.90
N ALA A 21 10.75 12.94 -3.04
CA ALA A 21 9.33 12.60 -3.21
C ALA A 21 8.43 13.84 -3.17
N ALA A 22 8.69 14.79 -2.26
CA ALA A 22 7.95 16.03 -2.17
C ALA A 22 8.10 16.88 -3.44
N THR A 23 9.28 16.94 -4.00
CA THR A 23 9.57 17.69 -5.24
C THR A 23 8.85 17.06 -6.43
N LEU A 24 9.01 15.75 -6.65
CA LEU A 24 8.27 15.02 -7.68
C LEU A 24 6.75 15.16 -7.50
N GLY A 25 6.30 15.08 -6.25
CA GLY A 25 4.89 15.23 -5.89
C GLY A 25 4.34 16.58 -6.32
N ARG A 26 4.98 17.68 -5.93
CA ARG A 26 4.55 19.05 -6.25
C ARG A 26 4.61 19.35 -7.75
N GLU A 27 5.72 19.00 -8.39
CA GLU A 27 6.03 19.45 -9.74
C GLU A 27 5.45 18.53 -10.83
N LYS A 28 5.27 17.24 -10.52
CA LYS A 28 4.87 16.22 -11.50
C LYS A 28 3.54 15.56 -11.16
N PHE A 29 3.39 14.98 -9.97
CA PHE A 29 2.24 14.11 -9.65
C PHE A 29 0.96 14.90 -9.41
N ALA A 30 1.01 15.98 -8.61
CA ALA A 30 -0.18 16.77 -8.29
C ALA A 30 -0.82 17.42 -9.53
N PRO A 31 -0.05 18.00 -10.49
CA PRO A 31 -0.63 18.55 -11.71
C PRO A 31 -1.35 17.53 -12.59
N ARG A 32 -0.88 16.28 -12.63
CA ARG A 32 -1.45 15.21 -13.47
C ARG A 32 -2.60 14.46 -12.80
N ALA A 33 -2.69 14.51 -11.48
CA ALA A 33 -3.58 13.65 -10.68
C ALA A 33 -5.07 13.80 -11.02
N ALA A 34 -5.54 15.03 -11.33
CA ALA A 34 -6.93 15.29 -11.70
C ALA A 34 -7.32 14.68 -13.04
N GLN A 35 -6.40 14.65 -14.00
CA GLN A 35 -6.66 14.02 -15.31
C GLN A 35 -6.71 12.50 -15.18
N HIS A 36 -5.72 11.89 -14.54
CA HIS A 36 -5.70 10.44 -14.34
C HIS A 36 -6.92 9.92 -13.56
N ASP A 37 -7.38 10.68 -12.55
CA ASP A 37 -8.62 10.36 -11.82
C ASP A 37 -9.84 10.44 -12.74
N ARG A 38 -9.98 11.51 -13.53
CA ARG A 38 -11.10 11.70 -14.44
C ARG A 38 -11.21 10.57 -15.46
N ASP A 39 -10.08 10.24 -16.08
CA ASP A 39 -10.01 9.30 -17.19
C ASP A 39 -9.86 7.85 -16.74
N ALA A 40 -9.71 7.60 -15.43
CA ALA A 40 -9.39 6.30 -14.85
C ALA A 40 -8.19 5.63 -15.55
N THR A 41 -7.14 6.41 -15.84
CA THR A 41 -5.95 5.95 -16.55
C THR A 41 -4.77 5.79 -15.61
N PHE A 42 -3.95 4.75 -15.88
CA PHE A 42 -2.73 4.54 -15.11
C PHE A 42 -1.70 5.65 -15.37
N PRO A 43 -1.03 6.20 -14.32
CA PRO A 43 -0.12 7.32 -14.44
C PRO A 43 1.30 6.87 -14.89
N PHE A 44 1.45 6.41 -16.13
CA PHE A 44 2.73 5.95 -16.67
C PHE A 44 3.84 6.99 -16.55
N ASP A 45 3.51 8.28 -16.74
CA ASP A 45 4.46 9.37 -16.60
C ASP A 45 4.99 9.50 -15.18
N ASN A 46 4.14 9.30 -14.17
CA ASN A 46 4.58 9.30 -12.77
C ASN A 46 5.51 8.12 -12.48
N TYR A 47 5.25 6.96 -13.09
CA TYR A 47 6.14 5.80 -12.95
C TYR A 47 7.46 5.96 -13.67
N GLN A 48 7.48 6.72 -14.79
CA GLN A 48 8.73 7.10 -15.43
C GLN A 48 9.55 8.03 -14.52
N ASP A 49 8.92 9.05 -13.93
CA ASP A 49 9.58 9.94 -12.96
C ASP A 49 10.10 9.16 -11.73
N LEU A 50 9.32 8.20 -11.18
CA LEU A 50 9.74 7.33 -10.07
C LEU A 50 10.96 6.46 -10.46
N ARG A 51 10.99 5.95 -11.69
CA ARG A 51 12.10 5.15 -12.23
C ARG A 51 13.37 5.97 -12.34
N GLU A 52 13.30 7.16 -12.94
CA GLU A 52 14.42 8.08 -13.12
C GLU A 52 14.99 8.57 -11.78
N ALA A 53 14.11 8.80 -10.80
CA ALA A 53 14.49 9.15 -9.44
C ALA A 53 15.03 7.97 -8.62
N GLY A 54 15.01 6.73 -9.15
CA GLY A 54 15.43 5.52 -8.45
C GLY A 54 14.46 5.03 -7.38
N LEU A 55 13.27 5.62 -7.25
CA LEU A 55 12.30 5.27 -6.22
C LEU A 55 11.62 3.91 -6.45
N LEU A 56 11.66 3.34 -7.67
CA LEU A 56 11.21 1.97 -7.89
C LEU A 56 12.08 0.94 -7.14
N LYS A 57 13.34 1.23 -6.90
CA LYS A 57 14.29 0.35 -6.21
C LYS A 57 14.59 0.76 -4.76
N ILE A 58 13.68 1.51 -4.13
CA ILE A 58 13.92 2.12 -2.82
C ILE A 58 14.29 1.09 -1.74
N CYS A 59 13.59 -0.04 -1.67
CA CYS A 59 13.82 -1.12 -0.70
C CYS A 59 14.66 -2.29 -1.23
N VAL A 60 15.14 -2.22 -2.47
CA VAL A 60 16.12 -3.19 -2.96
C VAL A 60 17.46 -2.92 -2.27
N ALA A 61 18.13 -3.98 -1.81
CA ALA A 61 19.41 -3.88 -1.10
C ALA A 61 20.50 -3.22 -1.98
N LYS A 62 21.42 -2.49 -1.35
CA LYS A 62 22.47 -1.73 -2.05
C LYS A 62 23.37 -2.62 -2.88
N GLU A 63 23.73 -3.80 -2.37
CA GLU A 63 24.53 -4.81 -3.06
C GLU A 63 23.85 -5.38 -4.31
N LEU A 64 22.53 -5.23 -4.44
CA LEU A 64 21.74 -5.59 -5.61
C LEU A 64 21.40 -4.38 -6.50
N GLY A 65 22.00 -3.21 -6.23
CA GLY A 65 21.83 -1.99 -7.02
C GLY A 65 20.66 -1.10 -6.60
N GLY A 66 20.05 -1.35 -5.45
CA GLY A 66 18.97 -0.55 -4.87
C GLY A 66 19.45 0.61 -3.99
N LEU A 67 18.49 1.31 -3.37
CA LEU A 67 18.77 2.38 -2.42
C LEU A 67 18.94 1.88 -0.98
N GLY A 68 18.53 0.64 -0.68
CA GLY A 68 18.64 0.01 0.63
C GLY A 68 17.94 0.79 1.74
N ALA A 69 16.82 1.43 1.42
CA ALA A 69 16.02 2.12 2.41
C ALA A 69 15.32 1.12 3.34
N ASP A 70 15.27 1.44 4.61
CA ASP A 70 14.52 0.66 5.59
C ASP A 70 13.01 0.89 5.48
N PHE A 71 12.24 0.08 6.19
CA PHE A 71 10.78 0.13 6.18
C PHE A 71 10.24 1.49 6.63
N THR A 72 10.83 2.10 7.66
CA THR A 72 10.45 3.43 8.15
C THR A 72 10.65 4.50 7.08
N THR A 73 11.79 4.50 6.41
CA THR A 73 12.09 5.42 5.30
C THR A 73 11.08 5.26 4.17
N TYR A 74 10.80 4.02 3.79
CA TYR A 74 9.82 3.71 2.75
C TYR A 74 8.43 4.27 3.06
N VAL A 75 7.88 4.02 4.26
CA VAL A 75 6.52 4.49 4.59
C VAL A 75 6.43 6.02 4.69
N LEU A 76 7.50 6.72 5.08
CA LEU A 76 7.58 8.17 5.07
C LEU A 76 7.55 8.74 3.64
N VAL A 77 8.32 8.13 2.74
CA VAL A 77 8.32 8.48 1.30
C VAL A 77 6.96 8.20 0.67
N ALA A 78 6.35 7.05 0.98
CA ALA A 78 5.02 6.69 0.52
C ALA A 78 3.94 7.70 0.96
N ALA A 79 4.01 8.16 2.20
CA ALA A 79 3.09 9.17 2.71
C ALA A 79 3.27 10.52 2.00
N GLU A 80 4.51 10.91 1.70
CA GLU A 80 4.75 12.16 0.96
C GLU A 80 4.26 12.05 -0.50
N ILE A 81 4.45 10.92 -1.20
CA ILE A 81 3.85 10.70 -2.52
C ILE A 81 2.32 10.77 -2.42
N GLY A 82 1.72 10.13 -1.40
CA GLY A 82 0.27 10.11 -1.16
C GLY A 82 -0.33 11.50 -0.94
N ARG A 83 0.42 12.42 -0.36
CA ARG A 83 0.05 13.83 -0.19
C ARG A 83 -0.22 14.55 -1.52
N HIS A 84 0.41 14.10 -2.59
CA HIS A 84 0.31 14.71 -3.92
C HIS A 84 -0.56 13.90 -4.88
N CYS A 85 -0.49 12.56 -4.82
CA CYS A 85 -1.32 11.66 -5.62
C CYS A 85 -1.52 10.32 -4.91
N GLY A 86 -2.72 10.12 -4.31
CA GLY A 86 -3.05 8.89 -3.59
C GLY A 86 -2.97 7.64 -4.45
N ALA A 87 -3.46 7.69 -5.70
CA ALA A 87 -3.43 6.54 -6.60
C ALA A 87 -2.00 6.14 -7.00
N THR A 88 -1.11 7.12 -7.23
CA THR A 88 0.31 6.83 -7.50
C THR A 88 0.97 6.19 -6.28
N ALA A 89 0.75 6.73 -5.07
CA ALA A 89 1.31 6.16 -3.84
C ALA A 89 0.81 4.74 -3.60
N LEU A 90 -0.51 4.51 -3.72
CA LEU A 90 -1.11 3.20 -3.47
C LEU A 90 -0.59 2.14 -4.44
N SER A 91 -0.53 2.45 -5.74
CA SER A 91 0.00 1.53 -6.73
C SER A 91 1.52 1.31 -6.56
N TRP A 92 2.28 2.36 -6.26
CA TRP A 92 3.71 2.24 -5.96
C TRP A 92 3.97 1.38 -4.72
N ASN A 93 3.12 1.47 -3.69
CA ASN A 93 3.20 0.58 -2.52
C ASN A 93 3.03 -0.89 -2.89
N MET A 94 2.20 -1.22 -3.89
CA MET A 94 2.08 -2.61 -4.37
C MET A 94 3.38 -3.08 -5.01
N HIS A 95 4.07 -2.21 -5.75
CA HIS A 95 5.38 -2.50 -6.32
C HIS A 95 6.44 -2.71 -5.23
N VAL A 96 6.56 -1.79 -4.27
CA VAL A 96 7.56 -1.89 -3.20
C VAL A 96 7.30 -3.10 -2.29
N SER A 97 6.04 -3.48 -2.08
CA SER A 97 5.69 -4.68 -1.32
C SER A 97 6.35 -5.95 -1.85
N ALA A 98 6.47 -6.09 -3.18
CA ALA A 98 7.18 -7.24 -3.77
C ALA A 98 8.66 -7.28 -3.35
N CYS A 99 9.31 -6.10 -3.28
CA CYS A 99 10.70 -5.98 -2.80
C CYS A 99 10.81 -6.32 -1.31
N LEU A 100 9.84 -5.87 -0.50
CA LEU A 100 9.84 -6.10 0.95
C LEU A 100 9.65 -7.58 1.28
N TRP A 101 8.65 -8.24 0.66
CA TRP A 101 8.38 -9.66 0.87
C TRP A 101 9.55 -10.55 0.46
N SER A 102 10.14 -10.30 -0.71
CA SER A 102 11.27 -11.08 -1.21
C SER A 102 12.63 -10.66 -0.65
N GLY A 103 12.68 -9.51 0.05
CA GLY A 103 13.87 -8.93 0.68
C GLY A 103 13.86 -9.11 2.20
N VAL A 104 13.83 -8.00 2.91
CA VAL A 104 14.01 -7.92 4.36
C VAL A 104 13.06 -8.80 5.17
N ILE A 105 11.83 -9.02 4.70
CA ILE A 105 10.87 -9.89 5.41
C ILE A 105 11.26 -11.36 5.26
N ALA A 106 11.66 -11.80 4.05
CA ALA A 106 12.17 -13.15 3.83
C ALA A 106 13.46 -13.44 4.61
N ASP A 107 14.30 -12.41 4.85
CA ASP A 107 15.51 -12.58 5.65
C ASP A 107 15.23 -12.94 7.11
N ALA A 108 14.07 -12.55 7.63
CA ALA A 108 13.65 -12.84 8.99
C ALA A 108 12.99 -14.23 9.16
N VAL A 109 12.74 -14.96 8.07
CA VAL A 109 12.10 -16.28 8.10
C VAL A 109 13.14 -17.40 8.22
N ASP A 110 12.82 -18.42 9.01
CA ASP A 110 13.66 -19.58 9.16
C ASP A 110 13.64 -20.44 7.89
N MET A 111 14.81 -20.64 7.30
CA MET A 111 15.00 -21.38 6.06
C MET A 111 16.05 -22.45 6.24
N THR A 112 15.83 -23.63 5.67
CA THR A 112 16.91 -24.60 5.48
C THR A 112 18.00 -24.02 4.57
N PRO A 113 19.24 -24.54 4.60
CA PRO A 113 20.29 -24.06 3.71
C PRO A 113 19.93 -24.14 2.22
N ALA A 114 19.17 -25.17 1.81
CA ALA A 114 18.71 -25.33 0.44
C ALA A 114 17.65 -24.29 0.05
N GLN A 115 16.67 -24.02 0.92
CA GLN A 115 15.68 -22.97 0.72
C GLN A 115 16.33 -21.59 0.65
N ARG A 116 17.32 -21.33 1.50
CA ARG A 116 18.08 -20.07 1.50
C ARG A 116 18.83 -19.86 0.18
N ALA A 117 19.54 -20.87 -0.28
CA ALA A 117 20.29 -20.79 -1.53
C ALA A 117 19.38 -20.56 -2.75
N ASP A 118 18.26 -21.27 -2.83
CA ASP A 118 17.25 -21.08 -3.89
C ASP A 118 16.63 -19.68 -3.81
N HIS A 119 16.22 -19.26 -2.63
CA HIS A 119 15.65 -17.93 -2.42
C HIS A 119 16.62 -16.81 -2.83
N GLU A 120 17.90 -16.90 -2.44
CA GLU A 120 18.91 -15.92 -2.81
C GLU A 120 19.12 -15.83 -4.33
N SER A 121 19.07 -16.96 -5.03
CA SER A 121 19.15 -17.00 -6.49
C SER A 121 17.98 -16.27 -7.13
N ASN A 122 16.74 -16.59 -6.69
CA ASN A 122 15.52 -16.00 -7.22
C ASN A 122 15.43 -14.51 -6.86
N ARG A 123 15.79 -14.13 -5.62
CA ARG A 123 15.83 -12.73 -5.17
C ARG A 123 16.75 -11.88 -6.04
N ARG A 124 17.97 -12.39 -6.34
CA ARG A 124 18.90 -11.68 -7.23
C ARG A 124 18.29 -11.43 -8.61
N LEU A 125 17.61 -12.43 -9.18
CA LEU A 125 16.93 -12.29 -10.47
C LEU A 125 15.85 -11.20 -10.42
N HIS A 126 14.93 -11.26 -9.45
CA HIS A 126 13.81 -10.32 -9.35
C HIS A 126 14.26 -8.91 -8.97
N HIS A 127 15.20 -8.78 -8.02
CA HIS A 127 15.75 -7.49 -7.64
C HIS A 127 16.59 -6.85 -8.76
N ALA A 128 17.30 -7.63 -9.57
CA ALA A 128 17.98 -7.12 -10.78
C ALA A 128 16.98 -6.61 -11.83
N ASN A 129 15.85 -7.30 -12.03
CA ASN A 129 14.77 -6.80 -12.89
C ASN A 129 14.29 -5.41 -12.45
N ILE A 130 14.12 -5.19 -11.15
CA ILE A 130 13.71 -3.90 -10.59
C ILE A 130 14.84 -2.87 -10.68
N ALA A 131 16.03 -3.20 -10.16
CA ALA A 131 17.10 -2.23 -9.97
C ALA A 131 17.82 -1.83 -11.26
N GLN A 132 17.98 -2.77 -12.20
CA GLN A 132 18.76 -2.57 -13.42
C GLN A 132 17.88 -2.32 -14.65
N ARG A 133 16.70 -2.97 -14.71
CA ARG A 133 15.80 -2.87 -15.86
C ARG A 133 14.60 -1.95 -15.60
N GLY A 134 14.40 -1.49 -14.35
CA GLY A 134 13.27 -0.64 -13.96
C GLY A 134 11.91 -1.32 -14.10
N MET A 135 11.86 -2.66 -14.04
CA MET A 135 10.60 -3.40 -14.16
C MET A 135 9.70 -3.18 -12.95
N VAL A 136 8.40 -3.12 -13.21
CA VAL A 136 7.36 -2.83 -12.23
C VAL A 136 6.65 -4.13 -11.85
N TYR A 137 6.52 -4.35 -10.54
CA TYR A 137 5.79 -5.47 -9.96
C TYR A 137 4.45 -4.99 -9.41
N SER A 138 3.42 -5.78 -9.56
CA SER A 138 2.13 -5.62 -8.90
C SER A 138 1.96 -6.67 -7.80
N GLN A 139 1.01 -6.45 -6.90
CA GLN A 139 0.69 -7.41 -5.83
C GLN A 139 -0.82 -7.70 -5.79
N PRO A 140 -1.38 -8.45 -6.75
CA PRO A 140 -2.79 -8.79 -6.80
C PRO A 140 -3.11 -9.95 -5.86
N PHE A 141 -3.38 -9.67 -4.59
CA PHE A 141 -3.67 -10.69 -3.58
C PHE A 141 -5.15 -11.04 -3.48
N SER A 142 -6.05 -10.07 -3.73
CA SER A 142 -7.47 -10.20 -3.46
C SER A 142 -8.17 -11.16 -4.43
N GLU A 143 -9.00 -12.05 -3.86
CA GLU A 143 -9.90 -12.95 -4.62
C GLU A 143 -11.36 -12.77 -4.19
N GLY A 144 -11.58 -12.05 -3.09
CA GLY A 144 -12.87 -11.96 -2.39
C GLY A 144 -13.07 -13.10 -1.38
N GLY A 145 -14.14 -13.02 -0.62
CA GLY A 145 -14.53 -14.05 0.34
C GLY A 145 -13.53 -14.31 1.46
N ALA A 146 -13.54 -15.54 1.98
CA ALA A 146 -12.78 -15.94 3.16
C ALA A 146 -11.25 -15.92 2.94
N ALA A 147 -10.78 -16.21 1.73
CA ALA A 147 -9.36 -16.18 1.39
C ALA A 147 -8.77 -14.78 1.54
N ALA A 148 -9.48 -13.75 1.09
CA ALA A 148 -9.04 -12.36 1.21
C ALA A 148 -8.99 -11.88 2.67
N ALA A 149 -9.80 -12.46 3.55
CA ALA A 149 -9.77 -12.20 4.99
C ALA A 149 -8.72 -13.05 5.75
N GLY A 150 -7.98 -13.93 5.05
CA GLY A 150 -7.02 -14.84 5.65
C GLY A 150 -7.66 -16.03 6.40
N LYS A 151 -8.93 -16.36 6.09
CA LYS A 151 -9.71 -17.41 6.75
C LYS A 151 -9.82 -18.71 5.93
N ALA A 152 -9.28 -18.75 4.72
CA ALA A 152 -9.26 -19.90 3.84
C ALA A 152 -8.02 -19.88 2.93
N PRO A 153 -7.62 -21.03 2.34
CA PRO A 153 -6.62 -21.07 1.28
C PRO A 153 -7.01 -20.18 0.10
N TRP A 154 -6.03 -19.76 -0.70
CA TRP A 154 -6.27 -19.02 -1.93
C TRP A 154 -6.97 -19.91 -2.97
N GLY A 155 -7.98 -19.37 -3.65
CA GLY A 155 -8.70 -20.05 -4.72
C GLY A 155 -7.91 -20.11 -6.03
N THR A 156 -6.89 -19.24 -6.20
CA THR A 156 -5.90 -19.40 -7.26
C THR A 156 -5.00 -20.57 -6.91
N LEU A 157 -4.93 -21.56 -7.78
CA LEU A 157 -4.18 -22.80 -7.59
C LEU A 157 -2.90 -22.79 -8.43
N ALA A 158 -1.84 -23.39 -7.90
CA ALA A 158 -0.58 -23.63 -8.57
C ALA A 158 -0.30 -25.15 -8.60
N ARG A 159 -0.58 -25.80 -9.71
CA ARG A 159 -0.32 -27.22 -9.90
C ARG A 159 1.16 -27.44 -10.21
N PRO A 160 1.89 -28.25 -9.42
CA PRO A 160 3.29 -28.56 -9.68
C PRO A 160 3.45 -29.31 -11.01
N VAL A 161 4.47 -28.93 -11.76
CA VAL A 161 4.90 -29.59 -12.98
C VAL A 161 6.43 -29.68 -13.02
N ASP A 162 6.98 -30.43 -13.94
CA ASP A 162 8.43 -30.46 -14.11
C ASP A 162 8.97 -29.07 -14.43
N GLY A 163 9.92 -28.60 -13.61
CA GLY A 163 10.56 -27.28 -13.74
C GLY A 163 9.75 -26.08 -13.24
N GLY A 164 8.51 -26.22 -12.72
CA GLY A 164 7.72 -25.08 -12.28
C GLY A 164 6.30 -25.39 -11.84
N TYR A 165 5.40 -24.45 -12.16
CA TYR A 165 3.98 -24.51 -11.78
C TYR A 165 3.09 -24.05 -12.92
N VAL A 166 1.89 -24.63 -13.00
CA VAL A 166 0.80 -24.17 -13.86
C VAL A 166 -0.27 -23.51 -12.97
N LEU A 167 -0.55 -22.23 -13.21
CA LEU A 167 -1.47 -21.44 -12.41
C LEU A 167 -2.83 -21.31 -13.09
N CYS A 168 -3.88 -21.53 -12.30
CA CYS A 168 -5.27 -21.26 -12.67
C CYS A 168 -5.96 -20.48 -11.55
N GLY A 169 -6.65 -19.39 -11.90
CA GLY A 169 -7.40 -18.61 -10.92
C GLY A 169 -7.77 -17.20 -11.37
N LYS A 170 -8.25 -16.44 -10.40
CA LYS A 170 -8.76 -15.09 -10.62
C LYS A 170 -8.38 -14.17 -9.46
N LYS A 171 -7.80 -13.01 -9.78
CA LYS A 171 -7.56 -11.94 -8.82
C LYS A 171 -8.43 -10.74 -9.14
N ILE A 172 -9.00 -10.12 -8.10
CA ILE A 172 -9.79 -8.89 -8.21
C ILE A 172 -9.03 -7.74 -7.54
N PHE A 173 -9.39 -6.51 -7.86
CA PHE A 173 -8.68 -5.32 -7.38
C PHE A 173 -7.17 -5.38 -7.63
N ALA A 174 -6.78 -5.94 -8.80
CA ALA A 174 -5.39 -6.07 -9.22
C ALA A 174 -4.83 -4.72 -9.65
N SER A 175 -4.37 -3.90 -8.69
CA SER A 175 -3.72 -2.61 -8.98
C SER A 175 -2.57 -2.81 -9.97
N LEU A 176 -2.33 -1.85 -10.87
CA LEU A 176 -1.40 -1.92 -11.99
C LEU A 176 -1.79 -2.97 -13.07
N ALA A 177 -3.05 -3.39 -13.14
CA ALA A 177 -3.49 -4.35 -14.15
C ALA A 177 -3.31 -3.77 -15.57
N GLY A 178 -2.44 -4.40 -16.35
CA GLY A 178 -2.02 -3.94 -17.70
C GLY A 178 -0.91 -2.88 -17.69
N ALA A 179 -0.35 -2.53 -16.52
CA ALA A 179 0.75 -1.58 -16.38
C ALA A 179 2.01 -2.20 -15.73
N ALA A 180 1.86 -3.28 -14.99
CA ALA A 180 2.98 -4.00 -14.40
C ALA A 180 3.67 -4.92 -15.43
N ASP A 181 4.98 -5.15 -15.23
CA ASP A 181 5.74 -6.16 -15.96
C ASP A 181 5.56 -7.56 -15.33
N PHE A 182 5.36 -7.61 -14.01
CA PHE A 182 5.12 -8.83 -13.26
C PHE A 182 3.97 -8.67 -12.27
N TYR A 183 3.18 -9.72 -12.13
CA TYR A 183 2.18 -9.88 -11.08
C TYR A 183 2.72 -10.80 -9.99
N GLY A 184 2.93 -10.28 -8.78
CA GLY A 184 3.25 -11.07 -7.58
C GLY A 184 1.98 -11.73 -7.04
N VAL A 185 1.75 -12.95 -7.45
CA VAL A 185 0.50 -13.69 -7.20
C VAL A 185 0.65 -14.59 -5.98
N LEU A 186 -0.24 -14.42 -5.00
CA LEU A 186 -0.45 -15.42 -3.95
C LEU A 186 -1.41 -16.50 -4.46
N CYS A 187 -1.02 -17.76 -4.34
CA CYS A 187 -1.81 -18.92 -4.74
C CYS A 187 -1.58 -20.07 -3.75
N THR A 188 -2.40 -21.08 -3.80
CA THR A 188 -2.26 -22.30 -3.01
C THR A 188 -1.65 -23.40 -3.87
N LEU A 189 -0.69 -24.13 -3.33
CA LEU A 189 -0.15 -25.33 -3.99
C LEU A 189 -1.29 -26.35 -4.18
N ASP A 190 -1.50 -26.79 -5.41
CA ASP A 190 -2.59 -27.73 -5.78
C ASP A 190 -2.19 -29.17 -5.46
N VAL A 191 -2.32 -29.51 -4.18
CA VAL A 191 -2.07 -30.86 -3.66
C VAL A 191 -3.21 -31.28 -2.71
N PRO A 192 -3.48 -32.58 -2.56
CA PRO A 192 -4.52 -33.06 -1.65
C PRO A 192 -4.30 -32.57 -0.21
N GLY A 193 -5.33 -31.99 0.40
CA GLY A 193 -5.28 -31.48 1.78
C GLY A 193 -4.53 -30.17 1.98
N ALA A 194 -4.26 -29.42 0.91
CA ALA A 194 -3.62 -28.11 1.00
C ALA A 194 -4.37 -27.16 1.92
N THR A 195 -3.62 -26.40 2.69
CA THR A 195 -4.08 -25.43 3.69
C THR A 195 -3.56 -24.03 3.36
N GLN A 196 -3.86 -23.05 4.18
CA GLN A 196 -3.27 -21.71 4.07
C GLN A 196 -1.72 -21.71 4.18
N ARG A 197 -1.14 -22.74 4.82
CA ARG A 197 0.31 -22.88 4.97
C ARG A 197 1.00 -23.30 3.67
N ASP A 198 0.22 -23.81 2.71
CA ASP A 198 0.72 -24.20 1.38
C ASP A 198 0.63 -23.05 0.37
N ALA A 199 0.67 -21.81 0.88
CA ALA A 199 0.69 -20.61 0.07
C ALA A 199 2.02 -20.46 -0.67
N LEU A 200 1.93 -20.14 -1.96
CA LEU A 200 3.04 -19.76 -2.83
C LEU A 200 2.94 -18.27 -3.19
N TYR A 201 4.09 -17.61 -3.27
CA TYR A 201 4.19 -16.23 -3.76
C TYR A 201 5.04 -16.21 -5.02
N LEU A 202 4.41 -16.03 -6.18
CA LEU A 202 5.01 -16.21 -7.50
C LEU A 202 4.96 -14.93 -8.34
N ALA A 203 6.07 -14.59 -8.97
CA ALA A 203 6.16 -13.51 -9.97
C ALA A 203 5.72 -14.03 -11.34
N VAL A 204 4.52 -13.70 -11.76
CA VAL A 204 3.95 -14.09 -13.06
C VAL A 204 4.24 -12.98 -14.07
N PRO A 205 4.94 -13.23 -15.19
CA PRO A 205 5.14 -12.24 -16.24
C PRO A 205 3.79 -11.77 -16.80
N ALA A 206 3.60 -10.46 -16.95
CA ALA A 206 2.33 -9.90 -17.42
C ALA A 206 1.96 -10.32 -18.86
N ASN A 207 2.96 -10.66 -19.66
CA ASN A 207 2.81 -11.14 -21.04
C ASN A 207 2.84 -12.67 -21.18
N ALA A 208 2.80 -13.43 -20.07
CA ALA A 208 2.77 -14.87 -20.14
C ALA A 208 1.47 -15.37 -20.79
N ASN A 209 1.57 -16.45 -21.57
CA ASN A 209 0.40 -17.09 -22.14
C ASN A 209 -0.59 -17.51 -21.05
N GLY A 210 -1.88 -17.21 -21.24
CA GLY A 210 -2.92 -17.49 -20.26
C GLY A 210 -3.17 -16.36 -19.27
N VAL A 211 -2.36 -15.30 -19.24
CA VAL A 211 -2.62 -14.10 -18.45
C VAL A 211 -3.53 -13.16 -19.23
N SER A 212 -4.61 -12.71 -18.61
CA SER A 212 -5.49 -11.70 -19.20
C SER A 212 -6.02 -10.74 -18.13
N VAL A 213 -6.15 -9.46 -18.52
CA VAL A 213 -6.76 -8.40 -17.72
C VAL A 213 -8.13 -8.10 -18.29
N VAL A 214 -9.17 -8.22 -17.46
CA VAL A 214 -10.56 -8.10 -17.90
C VAL A 214 -11.36 -7.16 -17.01
N GLY A 215 -12.51 -6.73 -17.52
CA GLY A 215 -13.45 -5.84 -16.83
C GLY A 215 -13.03 -4.37 -16.90
N ASP A 216 -14.00 -3.52 -16.56
CA ASP A 216 -13.81 -2.08 -16.47
C ASP A 216 -13.35 -1.68 -15.07
N TRP A 217 -12.77 -0.48 -14.98
CA TRP A 217 -12.38 0.11 -13.71
C TRP A 217 -13.03 1.48 -13.55
N ASP A 218 -14.20 1.50 -12.91
CA ASP A 218 -14.97 2.71 -12.62
C ASP A 218 -15.36 2.81 -11.14
N PRO A 219 -14.39 2.88 -10.22
CA PRO A 219 -14.63 2.99 -8.79
C PRO A 219 -14.93 4.44 -8.39
N MET A 220 -15.41 4.60 -7.15
CA MET A 220 -15.63 5.89 -6.52
C MET A 220 -14.34 6.72 -6.41
N GLY A 221 -13.23 6.10 -5.99
CA GLY A 221 -11.93 6.72 -5.74
C GLY A 221 -10.78 5.80 -6.13
N MET A 222 -9.55 6.28 -5.97
CA MET A 222 -8.33 5.56 -6.40
C MET A 222 -8.39 5.14 -7.88
N ARG A 223 -9.05 5.93 -8.71
CA ARG A 223 -9.36 5.61 -10.12
C ARG A 223 -8.12 5.34 -10.95
N ALA A 224 -7.04 6.07 -10.72
CA ALA A 224 -5.78 5.92 -11.45
C ALA A 224 -4.92 4.70 -11.03
N THR A 225 -5.37 3.86 -10.09
CA THR A 225 -4.69 2.58 -9.78
C THR A 225 -4.95 1.49 -10.81
N VAL A 226 -6.01 1.64 -11.62
CA VAL A 226 -6.47 0.69 -12.65
C VAL A 226 -6.48 -0.74 -12.12
N SER A 227 -7.26 -0.94 -11.03
CA SER A 227 -7.26 -2.21 -10.27
C SER A 227 -8.27 -3.21 -10.83
N ARG A 228 -8.14 -3.55 -12.12
CA ARG A 228 -9.02 -4.49 -12.83
C ARG A 228 -8.87 -5.93 -12.36
N THR A 229 -9.59 -6.83 -12.99
CA THR A 229 -9.51 -8.27 -12.73
C THR A 229 -8.40 -8.91 -13.55
N LEU A 230 -7.58 -9.72 -12.89
CA LEU A 230 -6.56 -10.56 -13.51
C LEU A 230 -7.07 -12.01 -13.57
N LEU A 231 -7.09 -12.61 -14.75
CA LEU A 231 -7.38 -14.01 -14.95
C LEU A 231 -6.11 -14.77 -15.31
N LEU A 232 -5.95 -15.93 -14.72
CA LEU A 232 -4.85 -16.87 -14.95
C LEU A 232 -5.46 -18.19 -15.45
N HIS A 233 -5.14 -18.57 -16.67
CA HIS A 233 -5.63 -19.80 -17.28
C HIS A 233 -4.46 -20.63 -17.81
N GLU A 234 -4.13 -21.70 -17.12
CA GLU A 234 -3.00 -22.61 -17.45
C GLU A 234 -1.68 -21.84 -17.66
N VAL A 235 -1.37 -20.88 -16.77
CA VAL A 235 -0.16 -20.05 -16.87
C VAL A 235 1.04 -20.80 -16.33
N LEU A 236 1.96 -21.18 -17.21
CA LEU A 236 3.21 -21.85 -16.83
C LEU A 236 4.24 -20.84 -16.33
N VAL A 237 4.77 -21.05 -15.13
CA VAL A 237 5.88 -20.29 -14.56
C VAL A 237 6.97 -21.22 -14.02
N PRO A 238 8.26 -20.87 -14.17
CA PRO A 238 9.36 -21.69 -13.65
C PRO A 238 9.51 -21.57 -12.12
N HIS A 239 10.26 -22.49 -11.50
CA HIS A 239 10.59 -22.39 -10.07
C HIS A 239 11.28 -21.08 -9.70
N SER A 240 12.03 -20.47 -10.63
CA SER A 240 12.65 -19.16 -10.43
C SER A 240 11.65 -18.00 -10.29
N ALA A 241 10.37 -18.21 -10.56
CA ALA A 241 9.30 -17.25 -10.29
C ALA A 241 8.99 -17.08 -8.79
N ARG A 242 9.49 -17.94 -7.91
CA ARG A 242 9.25 -17.85 -6.47
C ARG A 242 9.86 -16.56 -5.90
N LEU A 243 9.00 -15.68 -5.40
CA LEU A 243 9.41 -14.49 -4.63
C LEU A 243 9.72 -14.83 -3.17
N MET A 244 9.24 -15.98 -2.71
CA MET A 244 9.49 -16.55 -1.39
C MET A 244 9.47 -18.08 -1.51
N PRO A 245 10.24 -18.85 -0.72
CA PRO A 245 10.18 -20.31 -0.72
C PRO A 245 8.78 -20.84 -0.37
N GLU A 246 8.46 -22.03 -0.86
CA GLU A 246 7.20 -22.71 -0.59
C GLU A 246 6.89 -22.79 0.90
N GLY A 247 5.63 -22.52 1.28
CA GLY A 247 5.13 -22.67 2.65
C GLY A 247 5.60 -21.57 3.61
N LEU A 248 6.49 -20.65 3.20
CA LEU A 248 7.04 -19.65 4.12
C LEU A 248 6.29 -18.32 4.12
N TYR A 249 5.42 -18.06 3.14
CA TYR A 249 4.67 -16.80 3.10
C TYR A 249 3.82 -16.58 4.36
N TRP A 250 3.12 -17.62 4.83
CA TRP A 250 2.27 -17.53 6.01
C TRP A 250 3.08 -17.22 7.27
N GLN A 251 4.23 -17.89 7.44
CA GLN A 251 5.15 -17.62 8.54
C GLN A 251 5.66 -16.16 8.50
N ALA A 252 6.06 -15.70 7.31
CA ALA A 252 6.53 -14.33 7.12
C ALA A 252 5.44 -13.30 7.44
N ALA A 253 4.20 -13.54 7.01
CA ALA A 253 3.06 -12.65 7.28
C ALA A 253 2.70 -12.60 8.77
N ALA A 254 2.81 -13.72 9.48
CA ALA A 254 2.57 -13.78 10.92
C ALA A 254 3.67 -13.06 11.71
N ARG A 255 4.94 -13.25 11.33
CA ARG A 255 6.08 -12.63 12.00
C ARG A 255 6.24 -11.14 11.73
N PHE A 256 5.74 -10.65 10.58
CA PHE A 256 5.80 -9.24 10.20
C PHE A 256 4.40 -8.69 9.85
N PRO A 257 3.54 -8.42 10.84
CA PRO A 257 2.17 -7.93 10.62
C PRO A 257 2.11 -6.46 10.14
N HIS A 258 3.24 -5.76 10.05
CA HIS A 258 3.31 -4.34 9.72
C HIS A 258 3.05 -4.01 8.23
N MET A 259 2.84 -5.00 7.37
CA MET A 259 2.60 -4.78 5.94
C MET A 259 1.33 -3.96 5.63
N HIS A 260 0.42 -3.79 6.60
CA HIS A 260 -0.69 -2.84 6.48
C HIS A 260 -0.20 -1.40 6.22
N ALA A 261 1.01 -1.03 6.65
CA ALA A 261 1.57 0.31 6.43
C ALA A 261 1.81 0.61 4.94
N THR A 262 1.86 -0.42 4.08
CA THR A 262 1.83 -0.25 2.61
C THR A 262 0.52 0.35 2.10
N LEU A 263 -0.53 0.32 2.91
CA LEU A 263 -1.79 1.01 2.65
C LEU A 263 -1.84 2.33 3.43
N SER A 264 -1.72 2.29 4.75
CA SER A 264 -1.94 3.44 5.64
C SER A 264 -1.02 4.63 5.37
N SER A 265 0.18 4.42 4.86
CA SER A 265 1.07 5.51 4.46
C SER A 265 0.45 6.44 3.41
N THR A 266 -0.21 5.89 2.39
CA THR A 266 -0.95 6.67 1.39
C THR A 266 -2.03 7.54 2.04
N TYR A 267 -2.77 6.98 3.00
CA TYR A 267 -3.88 7.68 3.66
C TYR A 267 -3.42 8.74 4.66
N MET A 268 -2.26 8.55 5.28
CA MET A 268 -1.59 9.64 6.01
C MET A 268 -1.29 10.84 5.09
N GLY A 269 -0.83 10.56 3.87
CA GLY A 269 -0.60 11.57 2.84
C GLY A 269 -1.87 12.31 2.44
N LEU A 270 -2.97 11.58 2.19
CA LEU A 270 -4.27 12.18 1.87
C LEU A 270 -4.83 13.04 2.99
N ALA A 271 -4.68 12.60 4.26
CA ALA A 271 -5.07 13.37 5.43
C ALA A 271 -4.31 14.71 5.50
N GLN A 272 -3.01 14.68 5.27
CA GLN A 272 -2.19 15.90 5.21
C GLN A 272 -2.60 16.80 4.04
N ALA A 273 -2.86 16.25 2.85
CA ALA A 273 -3.27 17.01 1.66
C ALA A 273 -4.61 17.74 1.88
N ALA A 274 -5.58 17.09 2.50
CA ALA A 274 -6.86 17.71 2.82
C ALA A 274 -6.71 18.90 3.78
N TYR A 275 -5.87 18.76 4.80
CA TYR A 275 -5.57 19.85 5.72
C TYR A 275 -4.84 21.00 5.02
N ASP A 276 -3.79 20.71 4.26
CA ASP A 276 -2.97 21.73 3.59
C ASP A 276 -3.79 22.56 2.60
N PHE A 277 -4.62 21.87 1.79
CA PHE A 277 -5.51 22.57 0.87
C PHE A 277 -6.50 23.47 1.60
N THR A 278 -7.11 22.97 2.69
CA THR A 278 -8.08 23.76 3.48
C THR A 278 -7.42 25.02 4.05
N ALA A 279 -6.22 24.89 4.61
CA ALA A 279 -5.47 26.03 5.15
C ALA A 279 -5.15 27.06 4.06
N ALA A 280 -4.62 26.62 2.91
CA ALA A 280 -4.31 27.49 1.78
C ALA A 280 -5.57 28.19 1.22
N TYR A 281 -6.67 27.43 1.09
CA TYR A 281 -7.95 27.96 0.61
C TYR A 281 -8.50 29.09 1.50
N LEU A 282 -8.49 28.89 2.83
CA LEU A 282 -8.97 29.90 3.78
C LEU A 282 -8.05 31.13 3.87
N ARG A 283 -6.78 30.97 3.52
CA ARG A 283 -5.78 32.06 3.47
C ARG A 283 -5.80 32.81 2.12
N ALA A 284 -6.62 32.35 1.17
CA ALA A 284 -6.66 32.86 -0.21
C ALA A 284 -5.33 32.69 -0.97
N GLU A 285 -4.66 31.56 -0.77
CA GLU A 285 -3.38 31.21 -1.39
C GLU A 285 -3.55 30.20 -2.55
N VAL A 286 -4.79 29.72 -2.83
CA VAL A 286 -5.05 28.82 -3.94
C VAL A 286 -5.14 29.60 -5.26
N PRO A 287 -4.29 29.34 -6.27
CA PRO A 287 -4.29 30.04 -7.55
C PRO A 287 -5.66 29.98 -8.25
N GLY A 288 -6.06 31.09 -8.88
CA GLY A 288 -7.31 31.17 -9.64
C GLY A 288 -8.60 31.27 -8.80
N MET A 289 -8.48 31.27 -7.48
CA MET A 289 -9.63 31.41 -6.58
C MET A 289 -9.84 32.89 -6.18
N PRO A 290 -11.13 33.36 -6.02
CA PRO A 290 -11.41 34.69 -5.49
C PRO A 290 -10.80 34.86 -4.10
N ALA A 291 -10.36 36.06 -3.80
CA ALA A 291 -9.56 36.43 -2.63
C ALA A 291 -10.32 36.89 -1.36
N PRO A 292 -11.49 36.40 -0.93
CA PRO A 292 -11.95 36.71 0.41
C PRO A 292 -11.14 35.91 1.41
N LYS A 293 -10.39 36.56 2.26
CA LYS A 293 -9.63 35.96 3.38
C LYS A 293 -10.59 35.38 4.41
N ARG A 294 -11.11 34.18 4.15
CA ARG A 294 -12.08 33.49 5.02
C ARG A 294 -11.51 33.08 6.38
N ARG A 295 -10.20 33.15 6.54
CA ARG A 295 -9.48 32.88 7.80
C ARG A 295 -9.91 33.72 8.98
N MET A 296 -10.63 34.84 8.76
CA MET A 296 -11.12 35.72 9.81
C MET A 296 -12.39 35.19 10.51
N TYR A 297 -13.11 34.22 9.91
CA TYR A 297 -14.35 33.73 10.49
C TYR A 297 -14.07 32.71 11.62
N PRO A 298 -14.59 32.97 12.86
CA PRO A 298 -14.36 32.10 14.01
C PRO A 298 -14.74 30.62 13.74
N THR A 299 -15.85 30.37 13.03
CA THR A 299 -16.27 29.01 12.67
C THR A 299 -15.26 28.30 11.77
N LYS A 300 -14.55 29.02 10.90
CA LYS A 300 -13.48 28.46 10.07
C LYS A 300 -12.21 28.20 10.88
N GLN A 301 -11.89 29.07 11.81
CA GLN A 301 -10.76 28.91 12.73
C GLN A 301 -10.96 27.67 13.61
N MET A 302 -12.16 27.48 14.18
CA MET A 302 -12.51 26.29 14.97
C MET A 302 -12.41 25.01 14.13
N ALA A 303 -12.97 25.00 12.93
CA ALA A 303 -12.90 23.82 12.04
C ALA A 303 -11.45 23.45 11.66
N VAL A 304 -10.59 24.42 11.37
CA VAL A 304 -9.17 24.16 11.08
C VAL A 304 -8.44 23.65 12.33
N ALA A 305 -8.77 24.18 13.52
CA ALA A 305 -8.22 23.68 14.79
C ALA A 305 -8.61 22.22 15.04
N GLU A 306 -9.89 21.86 14.82
CA GLU A 306 -10.39 20.47 14.89
C GLU A 306 -9.64 19.56 13.90
N MET A 307 -9.51 19.99 12.64
CA MET A 307 -8.70 19.28 11.64
C MET A 307 -7.26 19.08 12.11
N ARG A 308 -6.66 20.11 12.72
CA ARG A 308 -5.28 20.04 13.20
C ARG A 308 -5.12 19.03 14.33
N VAL A 309 -6.03 19.01 15.31
CA VAL A 309 -6.00 18.04 16.40
C VAL A 309 -6.08 16.61 15.83
N LYS A 310 -7.04 16.36 14.93
CA LYS A 310 -7.20 15.05 14.30
C LYS A 310 -5.97 14.64 13.48
N LEU A 311 -5.38 15.55 12.73
CA LEU A 311 -4.17 15.30 11.95
C LEU A 311 -2.96 14.96 12.85
N GLU A 312 -2.79 15.65 13.99
CA GLU A 312 -1.71 15.35 14.93
C GLU A 312 -1.88 13.98 15.58
N GLN A 313 -3.10 13.58 15.94
CA GLN A 313 -3.39 12.24 16.45
C GLN A 313 -3.02 11.17 15.40
N THR A 314 -3.44 11.38 14.15
CA THR A 314 -3.16 10.47 13.04
C THR A 314 -1.65 10.37 12.78
N ARG A 315 -0.95 11.50 12.76
CA ARG A 315 0.50 11.55 12.54
C ARG A 315 1.28 10.88 13.67
N ALA A 316 0.90 11.12 14.93
CA ALA A 316 1.57 10.52 16.08
C ALA A 316 1.51 8.99 16.01
N LEU A 317 0.33 8.42 15.74
CA LEU A 317 0.15 6.98 15.56
C LEU A 317 0.87 6.44 14.33
N PHE A 318 0.84 7.16 13.20
CA PHE A 318 1.58 6.78 11.99
C PHE A 318 3.09 6.70 12.24
N LEU A 319 3.68 7.72 12.83
CA LEU A 319 5.11 7.76 13.14
C LEU A 319 5.51 6.70 14.16
N GLN A 320 4.66 6.45 15.16
CA GLN A 320 4.89 5.39 16.13
C GLN A 320 4.85 4.01 15.45
N SER A 321 3.82 3.72 14.67
CA SER A 321 3.70 2.43 13.97
C SER A 321 4.84 2.18 12.98
N ALA A 322 5.38 3.23 12.34
CA ALA A 322 6.54 3.13 11.47
C ALA A 322 7.82 2.75 12.23
N ARG A 323 7.99 3.26 13.45
CA ARG A 323 9.13 2.94 14.33
C ARG A 323 9.01 1.55 14.96
N ASP A 324 7.79 1.14 15.27
CA ASP A 324 7.47 -0.15 15.89
C ASP A 324 7.47 -1.31 14.88
N ALA A 325 7.79 -1.06 13.61
CA ALA A 325 7.81 -2.07 12.55
C ALA A 325 9.01 -3.02 12.72
N VAL A 326 8.82 -4.04 13.55
CA VAL A 326 9.81 -5.08 13.88
C VAL A 326 9.26 -6.47 13.56
N VAL A 327 10.16 -7.44 13.47
CA VAL A 327 9.81 -8.87 13.36
C VAL A 327 9.39 -9.38 14.74
N ASP A 328 8.37 -10.23 14.81
CA ASP A 328 7.82 -10.82 16.04
C ASP A 328 7.46 -9.77 17.10
N PRO A 329 6.61 -8.79 16.77
CA PRO A 329 6.22 -7.76 17.73
C PRO A 329 5.45 -8.35 18.89
N ASP A 330 5.66 -7.80 20.09
CA ASP A 330 4.88 -8.14 21.26
C ASP A 330 3.40 -7.75 21.13
N LYS A 331 2.56 -8.24 22.04
CA LYS A 331 1.11 -8.00 22.04
C LYS A 331 0.76 -6.51 22.06
N ASP A 332 1.44 -5.72 22.89
CA ASP A 332 1.21 -4.28 22.97
C ASP A 332 1.52 -3.57 21.65
N THR A 333 2.59 -3.98 20.98
CA THR A 333 2.96 -3.46 19.66
C THR A 333 1.92 -3.86 18.61
N ARG A 334 1.42 -5.11 18.62
CA ARG A 334 0.34 -5.53 17.71
C ARG A 334 -0.94 -4.73 17.93
N MET A 335 -1.34 -4.48 19.20
CA MET A 335 -2.50 -3.64 19.51
C MET A 335 -2.35 -2.21 19.01
N ARG A 336 -1.20 -1.58 19.24
CA ARG A 336 -0.91 -0.22 18.69
C ARG A 336 -0.98 -0.19 17.18
N LEU A 337 -0.52 -1.23 16.53
CA LEU A 337 -0.52 -1.40 15.09
C LEU A 337 -1.94 -1.38 14.49
N TYR A 338 -2.86 -2.18 15.03
CA TYR A 338 -4.26 -2.20 14.60
C TYR A 338 -4.94 -0.87 14.88
N ALA A 339 -4.72 -0.29 16.06
CA ALA A 339 -5.24 1.03 16.43
C ALA A 339 -4.73 2.13 15.50
N ALA A 340 -3.44 2.11 15.15
CA ALA A 340 -2.84 3.07 14.23
C ALA A 340 -3.43 2.96 12.83
N HIS A 341 -3.52 1.73 12.28
CA HIS A 341 -4.06 1.52 10.95
C HIS A 341 -5.52 1.98 10.85
N TYR A 342 -6.37 1.53 11.77
CA TYR A 342 -7.77 1.97 11.84
C TYR A 342 -7.88 3.49 11.89
N THR A 343 -7.14 4.12 12.82
CA THR A 343 -7.20 5.57 13.03
C THR A 343 -6.74 6.35 11.79
N ILE A 344 -5.67 5.92 11.13
CA ILE A 344 -5.16 6.60 9.92
C ILE A 344 -6.20 6.53 8.80
N MET A 345 -6.77 5.34 8.56
CA MET A 345 -7.74 5.13 7.49
C MET A 345 -9.03 5.93 7.71
N GLU A 346 -9.63 5.87 8.90
CA GLU A 346 -10.86 6.59 9.19
C GLU A 346 -10.64 8.10 9.32
N ASN A 347 -9.54 8.54 9.90
CA ASN A 347 -9.25 9.96 10.02
C ASN A 347 -8.90 10.62 8.67
N ALA A 348 -8.33 9.89 7.72
CA ALA A 348 -8.12 10.44 6.37
C ALA A 348 -9.46 10.87 5.75
N ASN A 349 -10.48 10.03 5.83
CA ASN A 349 -11.82 10.35 5.32
C ASN A 349 -12.52 11.42 6.16
N ALA A 350 -12.43 11.34 7.48
CA ALA A 350 -13.01 12.35 8.38
C ALA A 350 -12.41 13.75 8.13
N LEU A 351 -11.10 13.84 7.91
CA LEU A 351 -10.40 15.09 7.57
C LEU A 351 -10.86 15.63 6.20
N ALA A 352 -10.95 14.77 5.18
CA ALA A 352 -11.42 15.18 3.87
C ALA A 352 -12.88 15.64 3.90
N SER A 353 -13.75 14.97 4.65
CA SER A 353 -15.14 15.37 4.88
C SER A 353 -15.24 16.74 5.57
N LEU A 354 -14.47 16.94 6.64
CA LEU A 354 -14.44 18.22 7.36
C LEU A 354 -13.86 19.35 6.49
N ALA A 355 -12.88 19.04 5.64
CA ALA A 355 -12.31 19.97 4.66
C ALA A 355 -13.37 20.50 3.68
N ILE A 356 -14.17 19.60 3.08
CA ILE A 356 -15.28 19.98 2.17
C ILE A 356 -16.27 20.88 2.88
N ARG A 357 -16.75 20.51 4.07
CA ARG A 357 -17.67 21.31 4.88
C ARG A 357 -17.07 22.69 5.21
N THR A 358 -15.79 22.75 5.49
CA THR A 358 -15.09 23.97 5.88
C THR A 358 -14.88 24.91 4.70
N CYS A 359 -14.47 24.40 3.54
CA CYS A 359 -14.28 25.18 2.31
C CYS A 359 -15.58 25.59 1.65
N GLY A 360 -16.66 24.81 1.84
CA GLY A 360 -18.00 25.10 1.31
C GLY A 360 -18.21 24.63 -0.12
N GLY A 361 -19.32 25.03 -0.76
CA GLY A 361 -19.81 24.48 -2.00
C GLY A 361 -18.83 24.42 -3.18
N GLN A 362 -17.93 25.38 -3.31
CA GLN A 362 -16.91 25.37 -4.37
C GLN A 362 -15.96 24.16 -4.29
N SER A 363 -15.75 23.61 -3.09
CA SER A 363 -14.87 22.46 -2.89
C SER A 363 -15.39 21.13 -3.48
N MET A 364 -16.66 21.10 -3.90
CA MET A 364 -17.26 19.96 -4.61
C MET A 364 -16.91 19.95 -6.11
N LEU A 365 -16.34 21.03 -6.64
CA LEU A 365 -16.01 21.13 -8.05
C LEU A 365 -14.77 20.30 -8.39
N LYS A 366 -14.83 19.52 -9.47
CA LYS A 366 -13.72 18.69 -9.97
C LYS A 366 -12.48 19.50 -10.42
N SER A 367 -12.59 20.82 -10.52
CA SER A 367 -11.47 21.73 -10.72
C SER A 367 -10.61 21.92 -9.47
N LEU A 368 -11.08 21.49 -8.29
CA LEU A 368 -10.36 21.53 -7.03
C LEU A 368 -10.09 20.11 -6.52
N PRO A 369 -9.04 19.90 -5.70
CA PRO A 369 -8.61 18.56 -5.35
C PRO A 369 -9.48 17.89 -4.26
N LEU A 370 -10.28 18.65 -3.46
CA LEU A 370 -10.93 18.10 -2.27
C LEU A 370 -11.96 17.02 -2.57
N GLU A 371 -12.73 17.12 -3.66
CA GLU A 371 -13.69 16.09 -4.01
C GLU A 371 -13.01 14.75 -4.33
N ARG A 372 -11.85 14.80 -5.02
CA ARG A 372 -11.03 13.61 -5.28
C ARG A 372 -10.42 13.07 -3.98
N LEU A 373 -9.82 13.93 -3.15
CA LEU A 373 -9.25 13.54 -1.86
C LEU A 373 -10.29 12.86 -0.96
N TYR A 374 -11.54 13.35 -0.98
CA TYR A 374 -12.64 12.74 -0.24
C TYR A 374 -12.98 11.33 -0.77
N ARG A 375 -13.12 11.17 -2.09
CA ARG A 375 -13.39 9.87 -2.71
C ARG A 375 -12.26 8.88 -2.49
N ASP A 376 -11.02 9.30 -2.71
CA ASP A 376 -9.83 8.49 -2.53
C ASP A 376 -9.68 8.06 -1.07
N SER A 377 -9.89 8.98 -0.11
CA SER A 377 -9.73 8.69 1.32
C SER A 377 -10.71 7.64 1.84
N ARG A 378 -11.93 7.53 1.25
CA ARG A 378 -12.89 6.50 1.68
C ARG A 378 -12.46 5.08 1.32
N CYS A 379 -11.68 4.92 0.26
CA CYS A 379 -11.29 3.59 -0.22
C CYS A 379 -10.45 2.80 0.80
N GLY A 380 -9.68 3.47 1.65
CA GLY A 380 -8.70 2.82 2.55
C GLY A 380 -9.29 1.80 3.50
N SER A 381 -10.28 2.21 4.25
CA SER A 381 -10.93 1.36 5.25
C SER A 381 -11.76 0.19 4.67
N LEU A 382 -11.81 0.08 3.34
CA LEU A 382 -12.52 -0.99 2.64
C LEU A 382 -11.57 -2.06 2.05
N MET A 383 -10.25 -1.89 2.23
CA MET A 383 -9.25 -2.75 1.58
C MET A 383 -8.94 -3.99 2.42
N LEU A 384 -9.28 -5.16 1.90
CA LEU A 384 -8.89 -6.45 2.49
C LEU A 384 -7.36 -6.66 2.37
N PRO A 385 -6.74 -7.31 3.36
CA PRO A 385 -7.30 -7.90 4.59
C PRO A 385 -7.33 -6.93 5.79
N TRP A 386 -7.30 -5.63 5.56
CA TRP A 386 -7.14 -4.57 6.55
C TRP A 386 -8.31 -3.58 6.56
N THR A 387 -9.56 -4.10 6.38
CA THR A 387 -10.73 -3.23 6.53
C THR A 387 -10.87 -2.71 7.96
N ALA A 388 -11.63 -1.62 8.13
CA ALA A 388 -11.87 -1.05 9.45
C ALA A 388 -12.43 -2.08 10.42
N GLU A 389 -13.39 -2.90 9.96
CA GLU A 389 -14.05 -3.93 10.77
C GLU A 389 -13.07 -5.03 11.18
N LEU A 390 -12.23 -5.52 10.24
CA LEU A 390 -11.24 -6.54 10.56
C LEU A 390 -10.14 -6.03 11.50
N CYS A 391 -9.77 -4.76 11.40
CA CYS A 391 -8.81 -4.16 12.35
C CYS A 391 -9.39 -4.07 13.76
N ILE A 392 -10.67 -3.66 13.88
CA ILE A 392 -11.35 -3.58 15.18
C ILE A 392 -11.57 -4.99 15.76
N ASP A 393 -11.97 -5.98 14.95
CA ASP A 393 -12.10 -7.38 15.39
C ASP A 393 -10.77 -7.91 15.94
N ARG A 394 -9.67 -7.74 15.19
CA ARG A 394 -8.34 -8.16 15.63
C ARG A 394 -7.90 -7.45 16.91
N LEU A 395 -8.07 -6.13 16.96
CA LEU A 395 -7.75 -5.36 18.17
C LEU A 395 -8.56 -5.82 19.37
N GLY A 396 -9.87 -6.06 19.20
CA GLY A 396 -10.74 -6.57 20.25
C GLY A 396 -10.30 -7.93 20.78
N ARG A 397 -9.87 -8.82 19.87
CA ARG A 397 -9.31 -10.14 20.26
C ARG A 397 -8.01 -9.99 21.04
N GLU A 398 -7.07 -9.19 20.56
CA GLU A 398 -5.81 -8.92 21.28
C GLU A 398 -6.06 -8.31 22.69
N CYS A 399 -7.14 -7.52 22.86
CA CYS A 399 -7.50 -6.98 24.18
C CYS A 399 -8.09 -8.01 25.15
N LEU A 400 -8.73 -9.08 24.65
CA LEU A 400 -9.53 -10.00 25.46
C LEU A 400 -8.89 -11.37 25.64
N TYR A 401 -7.99 -11.80 24.75
CA TYR A 401 -7.37 -13.13 24.77
C TYR A 401 -5.85 -13.03 24.96
N GLU A 402 -5.25 -13.96 25.66
CA GLU A 402 -3.80 -14.11 25.69
C GLU A 402 -3.30 -14.89 24.47
N ASP A 403 -1.98 -14.81 24.18
CA ASP A 403 -1.40 -15.51 23.04
C ASP A 403 -1.64 -17.02 23.12
N GLY A 404 -2.32 -17.57 22.11
CA GLY A 404 -2.71 -18.98 22.06
C GLY A 404 -4.01 -19.34 22.77
N GLU A 405 -4.68 -18.39 23.40
CA GLU A 405 -6.00 -18.56 23.99
C GLU A 405 -7.10 -18.43 22.93
N SER A 406 -8.10 -19.30 22.99
CA SER A 406 -9.30 -19.24 22.15
C SER A 406 -10.46 -19.94 22.81
N ASP A 407 -11.67 -19.36 22.71
CA ASP A 407 -12.90 -20.03 23.08
C ASP A 407 -13.44 -20.83 21.90
N GLU A 408 -14.13 -21.94 22.17
CA GLU A 408 -14.96 -22.59 21.16
C GLU A 408 -16.09 -21.65 20.75
N VAL A 409 -16.26 -21.44 19.46
CA VAL A 409 -17.39 -20.67 18.96
C VAL A 409 -18.65 -21.50 19.24
N ILE A 410 -19.41 -21.10 20.25
CA ILE A 410 -20.76 -21.62 20.47
C ILE A 410 -21.61 -21.02 19.35
N ASP A 411 -21.90 -21.83 18.33
CA ASP A 411 -22.87 -21.46 17.29
C ASP A 411 -24.22 -21.23 17.98
N ALA A 412 -24.65 -19.96 18.03
CA ALA A 412 -25.93 -19.56 18.58
C ALA A 412 -26.96 -19.36 17.45
#